data_975e916de73ddfec2f90bee63db70ba5
#
_entry.id   975e916de73ddfec2f90bee63db70ba5
#
_cell.length_a   1.000
_cell.length_b   1.000
_cell.length_c   1.000
_cell.angle_alpha   90.00
_cell.angle_beta   90.00
_cell.angle_gamma   90.00
#
_symmetry.space_group_name_H-M   'P 1'
#
loop_
_entity.id
_entity.type
_entity.pdbx_description
1 polymer ?
#
loop_
_entity_poly.entity_id
_entity_poly.type
_entity_poly.pdbx_seq_one_letter_code
_entity_poly.pdbx_strand_id
1 'polypeptide(L)'
;LYTVIGGSKAVSYTQKYQMYIILIGLVVSFYYLNSYIFDQITFSKSFEIIKMFNKNNAISFSFDPKEKYTLWTGLLGGFFLSLSYFGTDQSQVSRYINAKDQKESRIGLIFNAILKIPFQFLILYIGILLFVFYSVYQPPVNFNNSLIDYQSKNNPELLESVSKESKIIFEEKKELITDYKTDRNLLINKDKE
;
A
#
# COMPACT_ATOMS: atom_id res chain seq x y z
N LEU A 1 26.99 -13.12 -3.45
CA LEU A 1 27.72 -14.02 -4.36
C LEU A 1 27.63 -13.56 -5.82
N TYR A 2 26.43 -13.40 -6.41
CA TYR A 2 26.27 -12.99 -7.82
C TYR A 2 26.83 -11.59 -8.14
N THR A 3 26.85 -10.67 -7.17
CA THR A 3 27.41 -9.33 -7.32
C THR A 3 28.95 -9.38 -7.42
N VAL A 4 29.57 -10.28 -6.66
CA VAL A 4 31.03 -10.45 -6.66
C VAL A 4 31.52 -11.07 -7.98
N ILE A 5 30.79 -12.05 -8.49
CA ILE A 5 31.18 -12.79 -9.71
C ILE A 5 30.77 -12.04 -10.99
N GLY A 6 29.58 -11.44 -11.01
CA GLY A 6 28.99 -10.88 -12.22
C GLY A 6 29.00 -9.36 -12.34
N GLY A 7 29.46 -8.65 -11.30
CA GLY A 7 29.53 -7.20 -11.28
C GLY A 7 28.17 -6.50 -11.48
N SER A 8 28.20 -5.26 -11.93
CA SER A 8 27.01 -4.42 -12.14
C SER A 8 26.05 -4.95 -13.21
N LYS A 9 26.55 -5.67 -14.22
CA LYS A 9 25.73 -6.28 -15.26
C LYS A 9 24.83 -7.38 -14.70
N ALA A 10 25.36 -8.29 -13.88
CA ALA A 10 24.56 -9.36 -13.27
C ALA A 10 23.47 -8.81 -12.35
N VAL A 11 23.77 -7.74 -11.59
CA VAL A 11 22.79 -7.04 -10.74
C VAL A 11 21.64 -6.49 -11.61
N SER A 12 21.95 -5.80 -12.71
CA SER A 12 20.96 -5.25 -13.61
C SER A 12 20.05 -6.31 -14.24
N TYR A 13 20.62 -7.45 -14.64
CA TYR A 13 19.82 -8.58 -15.17
C TYR A 13 18.88 -9.15 -14.09
N THR A 14 19.38 -9.39 -12.90
CA THR A 14 18.57 -9.93 -11.78
C THR A 14 17.42 -8.99 -11.43
N GLN A 15 17.69 -7.69 -11.32
CA GLN A 15 16.68 -6.67 -11.02
C GLN A 15 15.59 -6.57 -12.09
N LYS A 16 15.94 -6.77 -13.36
CA LYS A 16 14.97 -6.81 -14.46
C LYS A 16 13.96 -7.94 -14.25
N TYR A 17 14.40 -9.14 -13.93
CA TYR A 17 13.50 -10.28 -13.69
C TYR A 17 12.68 -10.09 -12.42
N GLN A 18 13.28 -9.56 -11.35
CA GLN A 18 12.56 -9.22 -10.13
C GLN A 18 11.44 -8.22 -10.40
N MET A 19 11.68 -7.20 -11.23
CA MET A 19 10.65 -6.22 -11.61
C MET A 19 9.46 -6.88 -12.34
N TYR A 20 9.70 -7.82 -13.25
CA TYR A 20 8.61 -8.55 -13.90
C TYR A 20 7.79 -9.38 -12.92
N ILE A 21 8.45 -10.06 -11.97
CA ILE A 21 7.76 -10.84 -10.93
C ILE A 21 6.89 -9.93 -10.06
N ILE A 22 7.42 -8.78 -9.66
CA ILE A 22 6.66 -7.78 -8.87
C ILE A 22 5.46 -7.27 -9.65
N LEU A 23 5.62 -6.92 -10.94
CA LEU A 23 4.52 -6.44 -11.79
C LEU A 23 3.43 -7.49 -11.93
N ILE A 24 3.79 -8.74 -12.20
CA ILE A 24 2.84 -9.85 -12.28
C ILE A 24 2.13 -10.03 -10.94
N GLY A 25 2.86 -10.03 -9.82
CA GLY A 25 2.29 -10.11 -8.48
C GLY A 25 1.29 -9.00 -8.17
N LEU A 26 1.58 -7.77 -8.58
CA LEU A 26 0.67 -6.63 -8.42
C LEU A 26 -0.60 -6.78 -9.26
N VAL A 27 -0.47 -7.20 -10.52
CA VAL A 27 -1.64 -7.42 -11.40
C VAL A 27 -2.52 -8.56 -10.85
N VAL A 28 -1.91 -9.65 -10.41
CA VAL A 28 -2.61 -10.77 -9.78
C VAL A 28 -3.33 -10.32 -8.50
N SER A 29 -2.63 -9.58 -7.63
CA SER A 29 -3.22 -9.04 -6.39
C SER A 29 -4.38 -8.09 -6.68
N PHE A 30 -4.23 -7.21 -7.67
CA PHE A 30 -5.28 -6.29 -8.11
C PHE A 30 -6.52 -7.07 -8.60
N TYR A 31 -6.32 -8.08 -9.44
CA TYR A 31 -7.42 -8.90 -9.96
C TYR A 31 -8.17 -9.63 -8.84
N TYR A 32 -7.45 -10.34 -7.97
CA TYR A 32 -8.07 -11.09 -6.87
C TYR A 32 -8.79 -10.18 -5.88
N LEU A 33 -8.17 -9.07 -5.45
CA LEU A 33 -8.81 -8.13 -4.52
C LEU A 33 -10.10 -7.54 -5.10
N ASN A 34 -10.08 -7.14 -6.37
CA ASN A 34 -11.29 -6.64 -7.02
C ASN A 34 -12.37 -7.73 -7.10
N SER A 35 -12.04 -8.95 -7.52
CA SER A 35 -12.99 -10.05 -7.59
C SER A 35 -13.63 -10.31 -6.23
N TYR A 36 -12.83 -10.52 -5.17
CA TYR A 36 -13.36 -10.79 -3.85
C TYR A 36 -14.17 -9.64 -3.24
N ILE A 37 -13.76 -8.40 -3.46
CA ILE A 37 -14.47 -7.24 -2.91
C ILE A 37 -15.79 -7.05 -3.64
N PHE A 38 -15.81 -7.10 -4.96
CA PHE A 38 -17.02 -6.81 -5.74
C PHE A 38 -18.04 -7.95 -5.73
N ASP A 39 -17.66 -9.17 -5.38
CA ASP A 39 -18.59 -10.26 -5.09
C ASP A 39 -19.44 -9.98 -3.82
N GLN A 40 -18.87 -9.28 -2.84
CA GLN A 40 -19.51 -9.02 -1.54
C GLN A 40 -20.05 -7.60 -1.41
N ILE A 41 -19.41 -6.62 -2.05
CA ILE A 41 -19.67 -5.21 -1.86
C ILE A 41 -19.68 -4.49 -3.21
N THR A 42 -20.72 -3.66 -3.43
CA THR A 42 -20.76 -2.76 -4.59
C THR A 42 -19.66 -1.70 -4.50
N PHE A 43 -19.13 -1.25 -5.64
CA PHE A 43 -18.13 -0.18 -5.72
C PHE A 43 -18.52 1.07 -4.89
N SER A 44 -19.79 1.47 -4.93
CA SER A 44 -20.30 2.58 -4.13
C SER A 44 -20.13 2.38 -2.63
N LYS A 45 -20.37 1.16 -2.13
CA LYS A 45 -20.17 0.82 -0.70
C LYS A 45 -18.69 0.84 -0.30
N SER A 46 -17.80 0.39 -1.17
CA SER A 46 -16.35 0.47 -0.93
C SER A 46 -15.90 1.92 -0.76
N PHE A 47 -16.42 2.81 -1.57
CA PHE A 47 -16.11 4.25 -1.50
C PHE A 47 -16.70 4.91 -0.24
N GLU A 48 -17.87 4.46 0.23
CA GLU A 48 -18.45 4.91 1.50
C GLU A 48 -17.57 4.52 2.69
N ILE A 49 -17.06 3.28 2.72
CA ILE A 49 -16.12 2.83 3.76
C ILE A 49 -14.85 3.69 3.76
N ILE A 50 -14.29 3.98 2.60
CA ILE A 50 -13.11 4.84 2.45
C ILE A 50 -13.38 6.24 3.02
N LYS A 51 -14.54 6.82 2.73
CA LYS A 51 -14.95 8.14 3.25
C LYS A 51 -15.17 8.12 4.75
N MET A 52 -15.83 7.09 5.28
CA MET A 52 -16.09 6.94 6.71
C MET A 52 -14.81 6.98 7.55
N PHE A 53 -13.76 6.33 7.07
CA PHE A 53 -12.45 6.35 7.73
C PHE A 53 -11.57 7.55 7.34
N ASN A 54 -12.14 8.55 6.65
CA ASN A 54 -11.45 9.77 6.20
C ASN A 54 -10.18 9.49 5.35
N LYS A 55 -10.15 8.31 4.67
CA LYS A 55 -9.03 7.90 3.82
C LYS A 55 -9.02 8.57 2.43
N ASN A 56 -10.07 9.33 2.11
CA ASN A 56 -10.16 10.13 0.89
C ASN A 56 -9.39 11.46 1.00
N ASN A 57 -9.07 11.93 2.20
CA ASN A 57 -8.27 13.13 2.43
C ASN A 57 -6.77 12.79 2.41
N ALA A 58 -6.26 12.53 1.20
CA ALA A 58 -4.86 12.16 1.01
C ALA A 58 -3.90 13.36 1.08
N ILE A 59 -4.41 14.59 0.91
CA ILE A 59 -3.58 15.80 0.84
C ILE A 59 -4.11 16.83 1.81
N SER A 60 -3.30 17.18 2.82
CA SER A 60 -3.55 18.33 3.69
C SER A 60 -2.78 19.55 3.16
N PHE A 61 -3.49 20.64 2.91
CA PHE A 61 -2.91 21.94 2.52
C PHE A 61 -2.59 22.82 3.72
N SER A 62 -2.77 22.30 4.94
CA SER A 62 -2.49 23.01 6.19
C SER A 62 -1.03 23.46 6.26
N PHE A 63 -0.81 24.68 6.78
CA PHE A 63 0.50 25.24 7.08
C PHE A 63 0.88 25.03 8.56
N ASP A 64 0.12 24.23 9.30
CA ASP A 64 0.39 24.00 10.72
C ASP A 64 1.67 23.16 10.90
N PRO A 65 2.71 23.68 11.57
CA PRO A 65 3.95 22.95 11.82
C PRO A 65 3.78 21.69 12.69
N LYS A 66 2.64 21.55 13.36
CA LYS A 66 2.33 20.36 14.18
C LYS A 66 1.83 19.19 13.35
N GLU A 67 1.31 19.45 12.14
CA GLU A 67 0.91 18.39 11.23
C GLU A 67 2.11 17.81 10.47
N LYS A 68 2.37 16.51 10.67
CA LYS A 68 3.52 15.83 10.06
C LYS A 68 3.39 15.61 8.55
N TYR A 69 2.18 15.44 8.04
CA TYR A 69 1.92 15.04 6.64
C TYR A 69 1.09 16.08 5.93
N THR A 70 1.72 17.21 5.56
CA THR A 70 1.12 18.24 4.73
C THR A 70 1.74 18.23 3.33
N LEU A 71 1.10 18.88 2.35
CA LEU A 71 1.66 19.05 1.00
C LEU A 71 3.07 19.68 1.07
N TRP A 72 3.25 20.67 1.95
CA TRP A 72 4.49 21.43 2.08
C TRP A 72 5.62 20.60 2.66
N THR A 73 5.35 19.85 3.72
CA THR A 73 6.34 18.92 4.29
C THR A 73 6.68 17.80 3.31
N GLY A 74 5.70 17.33 2.53
CA GLY A 74 5.89 16.34 1.48
C GLY A 74 6.75 16.86 0.32
N LEU A 75 6.53 18.10 -0.14
CA LEU A 75 7.33 18.71 -1.20
C LEU A 75 8.78 18.97 -0.76
N LEU A 76 8.96 19.59 0.41
CA LEU A 76 10.30 19.88 0.93
C LEU A 76 11.05 18.59 1.27
N GLY A 77 10.43 17.70 2.04
CA GLY A 77 11.04 16.41 2.39
C GLY A 77 11.32 15.54 1.17
N GLY A 78 10.39 15.49 0.22
CA GLY A 78 10.56 14.80 -1.06
C GLY A 78 11.67 15.37 -1.91
N PHE A 79 11.83 16.69 -1.92
CA PHE A 79 12.93 17.38 -2.63
C PHE A 79 14.30 16.97 -2.06
N PHE A 80 14.49 17.10 -0.74
CA PHE A 80 15.77 16.73 -0.12
C PHE A 80 16.04 15.22 -0.20
N LEU A 81 15.01 14.39 -0.05
CA LEU A 81 15.14 12.95 -0.22
C LEU A 81 15.54 12.60 -1.66
N SER A 82 14.98 13.28 -2.65
CA SER A 82 15.34 13.07 -4.06
C SER A 82 16.75 13.52 -4.36
N LEU A 83 17.21 14.63 -3.80
CA LEU A 83 18.60 15.08 -3.94
C LEU A 83 19.57 14.04 -3.36
N SER A 84 19.28 13.51 -2.17
CA SER A 84 20.08 12.46 -1.57
C SER A 84 20.07 11.19 -2.43
N TYR A 85 18.88 10.73 -2.83
CA TYR A 85 18.71 9.49 -3.58
C TYR A 85 19.36 9.54 -4.98
N PHE A 86 19.19 10.63 -5.73
CA PHE A 86 19.73 10.77 -7.07
C PHE A 86 21.14 11.36 -7.12
N GLY A 87 21.57 12.06 -6.08
CA GLY A 87 22.87 12.77 -6.08
C GLY A 87 23.97 12.05 -5.31
N THR A 88 23.64 11.38 -4.20
CA THR A 88 24.66 10.84 -3.29
C THR A 88 24.61 9.33 -3.09
N ASP A 89 23.47 8.69 -3.38
CA ASP A 89 23.36 7.23 -3.25
C ASP A 89 24.17 6.54 -4.35
N GLN A 90 25.30 5.94 -3.94
CA GLN A 90 26.22 5.27 -4.86
C GLN A 90 25.53 4.16 -5.67
N SER A 91 24.55 3.47 -5.10
CA SER A 91 23.85 2.39 -5.80
C SER A 91 22.98 2.91 -6.94
N GLN A 92 22.42 4.11 -6.80
CA GLN A 92 21.62 4.75 -7.83
C GLN A 92 22.51 5.46 -8.85
N VAL A 93 23.47 6.24 -8.37
CA VAL A 93 24.42 6.98 -9.23
C VAL A 93 25.19 6.06 -10.15
N SER A 94 25.65 4.90 -9.68
CA SER A 94 26.37 3.93 -10.51
C SER A 94 25.54 3.39 -11.68
N ARG A 95 24.21 3.37 -11.57
CA ARG A 95 23.33 2.87 -12.67
C ARG A 95 23.35 3.77 -13.87
N TYR A 96 23.36 5.11 -13.69
CA TYR A 96 23.40 6.03 -14.84
C TYR A 96 24.83 6.36 -15.27
N ILE A 97 25.84 6.20 -14.42
CA ILE A 97 27.24 6.31 -14.83
C ILE A 97 27.68 5.12 -15.69
N ASN A 98 27.15 3.92 -15.39
CA ASN A 98 27.44 2.70 -16.16
C ASN A 98 26.66 2.60 -17.49
N ALA A 99 25.82 3.57 -17.85
CA ALA A 99 25.20 3.63 -19.16
C ALA A 99 26.25 3.82 -20.26
N LYS A 100 25.97 3.31 -21.46
CA LYS A 100 26.90 3.35 -22.59
C LYS A 100 27.20 4.79 -23.07
N ASP A 101 26.19 5.64 -23.02
CA ASP A 101 26.28 7.04 -23.37
C ASP A 101 25.32 7.91 -22.56
N GLN A 102 25.48 9.25 -22.66
CA GLN A 102 24.63 10.21 -21.96
C GLN A 102 23.16 10.16 -22.40
N LYS A 103 22.90 9.77 -23.65
CA LYS A 103 21.55 9.67 -24.21
C LYS A 103 20.79 8.52 -23.58
N GLU A 104 21.44 7.37 -23.45
CA GLU A 104 20.87 6.18 -22.78
C GLU A 104 20.56 6.48 -21.31
N SER A 105 21.48 7.14 -20.61
CA SER A 105 21.27 7.57 -19.22
C SER A 105 20.08 8.51 -19.06
N ARG A 106 19.95 9.55 -19.92
CA ARG A 106 18.80 10.46 -19.89
C ARG A 106 17.48 9.77 -20.16
N ILE A 107 17.42 8.93 -21.21
CA ILE A 107 16.21 8.19 -21.56
C ILE A 107 15.80 7.27 -20.41
N GLY A 108 16.75 6.59 -19.77
CA GLY A 108 16.49 5.74 -18.62
C GLY A 108 15.90 6.50 -17.42
N LEU A 109 16.43 7.69 -17.12
CA LEU A 109 15.91 8.54 -16.03
C LEU A 109 14.48 9.04 -16.32
N ILE A 110 14.23 9.53 -17.55
CA ILE A 110 12.91 10.01 -17.97
C ILE A 110 11.89 8.84 -17.94
N PHE A 111 12.27 7.71 -18.49
CA PHE A 111 11.42 6.51 -18.50
C PHE A 111 11.07 6.06 -17.08
N ASN A 112 12.04 6.05 -16.16
CA ASN A 112 11.81 5.72 -14.75
C ASN A 112 10.85 6.72 -14.10
N ALA A 113 11.01 8.04 -14.36
CA ALA A 113 10.13 9.07 -13.82
C ALA A 113 8.67 8.89 -14.31
N ILE A 114 8.47 8.66 -15.62
CA ILE A 114 7.16 8.49 -16.23
C ILE A 114 6.50 7.19 -15.72
N LEU A 115 7.24 6.09 -15.65
CA LEU A 115 6.71 4.80 -15.23
C LEU A 115 6.37 4.77 -13.73
N LYS A 116 7.15 5.48 -12.92
CA LYS A 116 6.98 5.50 -11.46
C LYS A 116 5.64 6.08 -11.03
N ILE A 117 5.13 7.07 -11.75
CA ILE A 117 3.87 7.75 -11.41
C ILE A 117 2.67 6.77 -11.46
N PRO A 118 2.33 6.15 -12.61
CA PRO A 118 1.20 5.21 -12.68
C PRO A 118 1.41 3.99 -11.79
N PHE A 119 2.65 3.53 -11.62
CA PHE A 119 2.99 2.43 -10.74
C PHE A 119 2.71 2.76 -9.26
N GLN A 120 3.03 3.96 -8.83
CA GLN A 120 2.72 4.43 -7.48
C GLN A 120 1.21 4.50 -7.22
N PHE A 121 0.44 5.00 -8.19
CA PHE A 121 -1.02 5.01 -8.10
C PHE A 121 -1.61 3.60 -7.99
N LEU A 122 -1.08 2.65 -8.76
CA LEU A 122 -1.51 1.25 -8.68
C LEU A 122 -1.26 0.65 -7.30
N ILE A 123 -0.07 0.87 -6.73
CA ILE A 123 0.27 0.38 -5.39
C ILE A 123 -0.64 0.99 -4.33
N LEU A 124 -0.87 2.31 -4.39
CA LEU A 124 -1.76 2.99 -3.44
C LEU A 124 -3.21 2.49 -3.58
N TYR A 125 -3.66 2.27 -4.79
CA TYR A 125 -5.00 1.73 -5.04
C TYR A 125 -5.16 0.31 -4.48
N ILE A 126 -4.17 -0.57 -4.68
CA ILE A 126 -4.16 -1.91 -4.06
C ILE A 126 -4.17 -1.80 -2.53
N GLY A 127 -3.44 -0.84 -1.95
CA GLY A 127 -3.46 -0.59 -0.51
C GLY A 127 -4.85 -0.18 0.01
N ILE A 128 -5.57 0.66 -0.73
CA ILE A 128 -6.94 1.04 -0.40
C ILE A 128 -7.89 -0.16 -0.52
N LEU A 129 -7.77 -0.95 -1.59
CA LEU A 129 -8.56 -2.17 -1.75
C LEU A 129 -8.32 -3.17 -0.61
N LEU A 130 -7.08 -3.34 -0.19
CA LEU A 130 -6.72 -4.21 0.93
C LEU A 130 -7.34 -3.71 2.25
N PHE A 131 -7.37 -2.40 2.46
CA PHE A 131 -8.05 -1.80 3.61
C PHE A 131 -9.56 -2.10 3.61
N VAL A 132 -10.22 -1.95 2.45
CA VAL A 132 -11.66 -2.28 2.29
C VAL A 132 -11.87 -3.76 2.51
N PHE A 133 -11.03 -4.62 1.95
CA PHE A 133 -11.08 -6.08 2.13
C PHE A 133 -11.07 -6.45 3.63
N TYR A 134 -10.10 -5.97 4.41
CA TYR A 134 -10.00 -6.22 5.85
C TYR A 134 -11.00 -5.42 6.71
N SER A 135 -11.80 -4.58 6.11
CA SER A 135 -12.96 -3.99 6.77
C SER A 135 -14.21 -4.89 6.70
N VAL A 136 -14.22 -5.85 5.78
CA VAL A 136 -15.32 -6.80 5.55
C VAL A 136 -14.96 -8.21 5.99
N TYR A 137 -13.73 -8.63 5.72
CA TYR A 137 -13.20 -9.93 6.09
C TYR A 137 -12.33 -9.81 7.33
N GLN A 138 -12.53 -10.73 8.28
CA GLN A 138 -11.72 -10.77 9.49
C GLN A 138 -10.25 -11.03 9.12
N PRO A 139 -9.31 -10.16 9.54
CA PRO A 139 -7.89 -10.41 9.33
C PRO A 139 -7.45 -11.59 10.21
N PRO A 140 -6.46 -12.39 9.76
CA PRO A 140 -5.88 -13.42 10.62
C PRO A 140 -5.15 -12.76 11.80
N VAL A 141 -5.10 -13.43 12.93
CA VAL A 141 -4.39 -12.96 14.14
C VAL A 141 -2.91 -12.69 13.84
N ASN A 142 -2.32 -13.51 12.98
CA ASN A 142 -0.97 -13.32 12.48
C ASN A 142 -0.85 -13.85 11.05
N PHE A 143 -0.07 -13.16 10.20
CA PHE A 143 0.20 -13.58 8.82
C PHE A 143 1.31 -14.63 8.71
N ASN A 144 2.03 -14.89 9.80
CA ASN A 144 3.08 -15.92 9.85
C ASN A 144 2.53 -17.23 10.40
N ASN A 145 2.22 -18.18 9.52
CA ASN A 145 1.68 -19.48 9.87
C ASN A 145 2.63 -20.27 10.79
N SER A 146 3.95 -20.18 10.57
CA SER A 146 4.93 -20.87 11.42
C SER A 146 4.89 -20.38 12.87
N LEU A 147 4.57 -19.09 13.06
CA LEU A 147 4.43 -18.50 14.39
C LEU A 147 3.12 -18.92 15.05
N ILE A 148 2.04 -19.03 14.28
CA ILE A 148 0.75 -19.57 14.75
C ILE A 148 0.92 -21.03 15.18
N ASP A 149 1.58 -21.86 14.36
CA ASP A 149 1.84 -23.27 14.66
C ASP A 149 2.72 -23.45 15.90
N TYR A 150 3.72 -22.57 16.07
CA TYR A 150 4.55 -22.56 17.27
C TYR A 150 3.74 -22.19 18.52
N GLN A 151 2.92 -21.15 18.46
CA GLN A 151 2.11 -20.70 19.59
C GLN A 151 0.99 -21.70 19.92
N SER A 152 0.40 -22.34 18.94
CA SER A 152 -0.62 -23.36 19.16
C SER A 152 -0.10 -24.58 19.96
N LYS A 153 1.21 -24.87 19.81
CA LYS A 153 1.88 -25.95 20.54
C LYS A 153 2.37 -25.54 21.93
N ASN A 154 2.88 -24.31 22.06
CA ASN A 154 3.54 -23.88 23.30
C ASN A 154 2.63 -23.07 24.23
N ASN A 155 1.70 -22.28 23.67
CA ASN A 155 0.81 -21.39 24.42
C ASN A 155 -0.61 -21.38 23.81
N PRO A 156 -1.34 -22.51 23.80
CA PRO A 156 -2.64 -22.58 23.13
C PRO A 156 -3.68 -21.64 23.76
N GLU A 157 -3.68 -21.48 25.08
CA GLU A 157 -4.60 -20.58 25.80
C GLU A 157 -4.43 -19.11 25.40
N LEU A 158 -3.18 -18.66 25.24
CA LEU A 158 -2.86 -17.31 24.78
C LEU A 158 -3.37 -17.09 23.35
N LEU A 159 -3.13 -18.05 22.45
CA LEU A 159 -3.58 -17.95 21.07
C LEU A 159 -5.10 -17.91 20.98
N GLU A 160 -5.78 -18.72 21.79
CA GLU A 160 -7.24 -18.74 21.84
C GLU A 160 -7.83 -17.44 22.39
N SER A 161 -7.26 -16.88 23.48
CA SER A 161 -7.70 -15.61 24.07
C SER A 161 -7.54 -14.44 23.08
N VAL A 162 -6.37 -14.31 22.42
CA VAL A 162 -6.11 -13.28 21.42
C VAL A 162 -7.01 -13.45 20.19
N SER A 163 -7.28 -14.69 19.78
CA SER A 163 -8.19 -14.98 18.67
C SER A 163 -9.64 -14.57 18.99
N LYS A 164 -10.11 -14.85 20.20
CA LYS A 164 -11.44 -14.43 20.68
C LYS A 164 -11.55 -12.91 20.75
N GLU A 165 -10.56 -12.24 21.34
CA GLU A 165 -10.54 -10.78 21.46
C GLU A 165 -10.51 -10.11 20.06
N SER A 166 -9.67 -10.59 19.15
CA SER A 166 -9.61 -10.13 17.77
C SER A 166 -10.96 -10.26 17.06
N LYS A 167 -11.70 -11.36 17.32
CA LYS A 167 -13.02 -11.57 16.73
C LYS A 167 -14.06 -10.59 17.29
N ILE A 168 -14.05 -10.36 18.60
CA ILE A 168 -14.96 -9.39 19.26
C ILE A 168 -14.73 -7.99 18.70
N ILE A 169 -13.49 -7.53 18.65
CA ILE A 169 -13.12 -6.21 18.10
C ILE A 169 -13.55 -6.09 16.62
N PHE A 170 -13.43 -7.17 15.85
CA PHE A 170 -13.84 -7.16 14.45
C PHE A 170 -15.37 -7.03 14.29
N GLU A 171 -16.16 -7.75 15.10
CA GLU A 171 -17.62 -7.65 15.08
C GLU A 171 -18.09 -6.25 15.55
N GLU A 172 -17.52 -5.70 16.62
CA GLU A 172 -17.80 -4.32 17.05
C GLU A 172 -17.50 -3.31 15.93
N LYS A 173 -16.36 -3.45 15.25
CA LYS A 173 -16.01 -2.60 14.11
C LYS A 173 -17.05 -2.71 12.98
N LYS A 174 -17.54 -3.93 12.72
CA LYS A 174 -18.52 -4.20 11.67
C LYS A 174 -19.88 -3.60 11.99
N GLU A 175 -20.30 -3.66 13.27
CA GLU A 175 -21.51 -3.01 13.76
C GLU A 175 -21.42 -1.48 13.58
N LEU A 176 -20.31 -0.84 14.01
CA LEU A 176 -20.09 0.59 13.84
C LEU A 176 -20.14 1.03 12.37
N ILE A 177 -19.61 0.22 11.45
CA ILE A 177 -19.70 0.49 10.00
C ILE A 177 -21.15 0.41 9.52
N THR A 178 -21.95 -0.48 10.08
CA THR A 178 -23.35 -0.67 9.72
C THR A 178 -24.23 0.45 10.28
N ASP A 179 -24.04 0.83 11.54
CA ASP A 179 -24.77 1.90 12.21
C ASP A 179 -24.51 3.27 11.57
N TYR A 180 -23.26 3.60 11.29
CA TYR A 180 -22.90 4.82 10.57
C TYR A 180 -23.62 4.94 9.23
N LYS A 181 -23.79 3.83 8.53
CA LYS A 181 -24.52 3.78 7.26
C LYS A 181 -26.00 4.05 7.45
N THR A 182 -26.60 3.54 8.51
CA THR A 182 -28.01 3.72 8.85
C THR A 182 -28.28 5.17 9.18
N ASP A 183 -27.49 5.79 10.04
CA ASP A 183 -27.59 7.19 10.43
C ASP A 183 -27.43 8.15 9.24
N ARG A 184 -26.48 7.88 8.36
CA ARG A 184 -26.26 8.71 7.18
C ARG A 184 -27.42 8.61 6.17
N ASN A 185 -27.98 7.42 5.97
CA ASN A 185 -29.15 7.26 5.11
C ASN A 185 -30.39 7.98 5.66
N LEU A 186 -30.54 8.01 6.99
CA LEU A 186 -31.59 8.78 7.66
C LEU A 186 -31.41 10.29 7.44
N LEU A 187 -30.17 10.80 7.51
CA LEU A 187 -29.87 12.21 7.27
C LEU A 187 -30.12 12.59 5.79
N ILE A 188 -29.67 11.78 4.82
CA ILE A 188 -29.87 12.05 3.39
C ILE A 188 -31.36 12.01 3.02
N ASN A 189 -32.16 11.18 3.67
CA ASN A 189 -33.60 11.15 3.42
C ASN A 189 -34.33 12.35 4.02
N LYS A 190 -33.88 12.87 5.17
CA LYS A 190 -34.42 14.11 5.77
C LYS A 190 -34.08 15.37 4.96
N ASP A 191 -33.00 15.40 4.23
CA ASP A 191 -32.64 16.53 3.35
C ASP A 191 -33.43 16.52 2.03
N LYS A 192 -34.23 15.48 1.76
CA LYS A 192 -35.05 15.35 0.56
C LYS A 192 -36.57 15.60 0.79
N GLU A 193 -36.98 15.72 2.06
CA GLU A 193 -38.30 16.18 2.48
C GLU A 193 -38.29 17.69 2.72
#